data_ba66a5d5ed2c9fb71b96da436e166993
#
_entry.id   ba66a5d5ed2c9fb71b96da436e166993
#
_cell.length_a   1.000
_cell.length_b   1.000
_cell.length_c   1.000
_cell.angle_alpha   90.00
_cell.angle_beta   90.00
_cell.angle_gamma   90.00
#
_symmetry.space_group_name_H-M   'P 1'
#
loop_
_entity.id
_entity.type
_entity.pdbx_description
1 polymer ?
#
loop_
_entity_poly.entity_id
_entity_poly.type
_entity_poly.pdbx_seq_one_letter_code
_entity_poly.pdbx_strand_id
1 'polypeptide(L)'
;MIATVDNPSNAAEWALAEMVNRPEAMARVVAELDAAVGRGRLVAEADARGLDYLRACIREAFRLHPYHPFNPPRVAMADAAVAGFAVPRGSHVLLSRVALGRNPAAWEDPLEFRPERHLPPAAAAGPAAGGGVSLSEPDLRFISFSTGRRGCPGLSLGTLITVTLLARLVQGFSWSLPPGVDRVELREAPASLELADPLVLRATPRLPAHLYDEAK
;
A
#
# COMPACT_ATOMS: atom_id res chain seq x y z
N MET A 1 -15.71 -5.48 -10.92
CA MET A 1 -14.59 -6.38 -11.21
C MET A 1 -13.26 -5.62 -11.28
N ILE A 2 -13.10 -4.58 -12.08
CA ILE A 2 -11.88 -3.74 -12.14
C ILE A 2 -11.40 -3.29 -10.75
N ALA A 3 -12.26 -2.70 -9.93
CA ALA A 3 -11.90 -2.17 -8.61
C ALA A 3 -11.42 -3.21 -7.58
N THR A 4 -11.70 -4.49 -7.78
CA THR A 4 -11.29 -5.57 -6.88
C THR A 4 -9.99 -6.26 -7.31
N VAL A 5 -9.54 -6.05 -8.53
CA VAL A 5 -8.32 -6.65 -9.08
C VAL A 5 -7.24 -5.60 -9.27
N ASP A 6 -7.52 -4.53 -10.00
CA ASP A 6 -6.52 -3.56 -10.41
C ASP A 6 -5.95 -2.76 -9.22
N ASN A 7 -6.82 -2.32 -8.29
CA ASN A 7 -6.36 -1.54 -7.13
C ASN A 7 -5.39 -2.33 -6.22
N PRO A 8 -5.71 -3.58 -5.78
CA PRO A 8 -4.78 -4.39 -5.00
C PRO A 8 -3.50 -4.75 -5.76
N SER A 9 -3.60 -5.05 -7.06
CA SER A 9 -2.44 -5.40 -7.88
C SER A 9 -1.47 -4.23 -8.03
N ASN A 10 -1.98 -3.06 -8.38
CA ASN A 10 -1.18 -1.83 -8.48
C ASN A 10 -0.49 -1.48 -7.15
N ALA A 11 -1.21 -1.60 -6.04
CA ALA A 11 -0.65 -1.34 -4.72
C ALA A 11 0.46 -2.34 -4.35
N ALA A 12 0.28 -3.62 -4.68
CA ALA A 12 1.30 -4.65 -4.45
C ALA A 12 2.52 -4.44 -5.37
N GLU A 13 2.30 -4.05 -6.62
CA GLU A 13 3.37 -3.75 -7.59
C GLU A 13 4.23 -2.58 -7.12
N TRP A 14 3.62 -1.45 -6.75
CA TRP A 14 4.34 -0.29 -6.22
C TRP A 14 5.10 -0.61 -4.94
N ALA A 15 4.47 -1.31 -3.98
CA ALA A 15 5.13 -1.69 -2.74
C ALA A 15 6.32 -2.62 -3.00
N LEU A 16 6.19 -3.59 -3.92
CA LEU A 16 7.28 -4.48 -4.30
C LEU A 16 8.42 -3.71 -4.99
N ALA A 17 8.10 -2.82 -5.92
CA ALA A 17 9.07 -1.99 -6.64
C ALA A 17 9.88 -1.10 -5.68
N GLU A 18 9.19 -0.45 -4.73
CA GLU A 18 9.83 0.38 -3.70
C GLU A 18 10.74 -0.46 -2.78
N MET A 19 10.28 -1.65 -2.34
CA MET A 19 11.07 -2.53 -1.49
C MET A 19 12.29 -3.14 -2.22
N VAL A 20 12.18 -3.42 -3.52
CA VAL A 20 13.34 -3.90 -4.32
C VAL A 20 14.43 -2.83 -4.40
N ASN A 21 14.04 -1.55 -4.50
CA ASN A 21 14.98 -0.44 -4.44
C ASN A 21 15.52 -0.13 -3.04
N ARG A 22 14.95 -0.78 -2.00
CA ARG A 22 15.33 -0.61 -0.57
C ARG A 22 15.53 -1.97 0.09
N PRO A 23 16.72 -2.59 -0.09
CA PRO A 23 17.01 -3.93 0.42
C PRO A 23 16.77 -4.10 1.92
N GLU A 24 16.95 -3.03 2.71
CA GLU A 24 16.70 -3.02 4.15
C GLU A 24 15.19 -3.18 4.48
N ALA A 25 14.31 -2.52 3.72
CA ALA A 25 12.87 -2.68 3.88
C ALA A 25 12.41 -4.09 3.47
N MET A 26 12.93 -4.60 2.35
CA MET A 26 12.68 -5.96 1.90
C MET A 26 13.13 -6.99 2.94
N ALA A 27 14.34 -6.83 3.49
CA ALA A 27 14.88 -7.75 4.50
C ALA A 27 14.02 -7.78 5.77
N ARG A 28 13.49 -6.63 6.21
CA ARG A 28 12.59 -6.54 7.38
C ARG A 28 11.26 -7.25 7.13
N VAL A 29 10.64 -7.08 5.96
CA VAL A 29 9.42 -7.81 5.60
C VAL A 29 9.68 -9.31 5.55
N VAL A 30 10.79 -9.74 4.97
CA VAL A 30 11.19 -11.15 4.93
C VAL A 30 11.36 -11.72 6.33
N ALA A 31 12.04 -11.00 7.23
CA ALA A 31 12.23 -11.41 8.62
C ALA A 31 10.89 -11.49 9.39
N GLU A 32 9.98 -10.54 9.18
CA GLU A 32 8.64 -10.56 9.77
C GLU A 32 7.86 -11.81 9.31
N LEU A 33 7.86 -12.10 8.00
CA LEU A 33 7.18 -13.27 7.44
C LEU A 33 7.78 -14.59 7.94
N ASP A 34 9.11 -14.69 7.98
CA ASP A 34 9.80 -15.88 8.48
C ASP A 34 9.53 -16.10 9.98
N ALA A 35 9.38 -15.02 10.77
CA ALA A 35 9.05 -15.11 12.20
C ALA A 35 7.56 -15.43 12.46
N ALA A 36 6.64 -14.81 11.72
CA ALA A 36 5.21 -14.93 11.95
C ALA A 36 4.59 -16.20 11.33
N VAL A 37 5.06 -16.61 10.15
CA VAL A 37 4.49 -17.69 9.35
C VAL A 37 5.46 -18.85 9.18
N GLY A 38 6.75 -18.56 9.02
CA GLY A 38 7.78 -19.54 8.70
C GLY A 38 7.78 -19.91 7.21
N ARG A 39 8.49 -21.01 6.90
CA ARG A 39 8.68 -21.51 5.53
C ARG A 39 8.02 -22.87 5.29
N GLY A 40 7.32 -23.42 6.26
CA GLY A 40 6.67 -24.74 6.16
C GLY A 40 5.24 -24.70 5.62
N ARG A 41 4.67 -23.51 5.43
CA ARG A 41 3.32 -23.29 4.89
C ARG A 41 3.23 -21.95 4.17
N LEU A 42 2.22 -21.78 3.34
CA LEU A 42 1.91 -20.48 2.76
C LEU A 42 1.22 -19.55 3.76
N VAL A 43 1.41 -18.24 3.57
CA VAL A 43 0.63 -17.21 4.27
C VAL A 43 -0.86 -17.45 4.05
N ALA A 44 -1.61 -17.48 5.14
CA ALA A 44 -3.07 -17.56 5.14
C ALA A 44 -3.70 -16.21 5.49
N GLU A 45 -5.00 -16.10 5.28
CA GLU A 45 -5.78 -14.90 5.60
C GLU A 45 -5.63 -14.47 7.08
N ALA A 46 -5.59 -15.42 7.98
CA ALA A 46 -5.46 -15.17 9.42
C ALA A 46 -4.13 -14.47 9.78
N ASP A 47 -3.06 -14.74 9.03
CA ASP A 47 -1.73 -14.15 9.27
C ASP A 47 -1.69 -12.66 8.90
N ALA A 48 -2.51 -12.23 7.95
CA ALA A 48 -2.47 -10.88 7.37
C ALA A 48 -2.61 -9.74 8.40
N ARG A 49 -3.20 -10.01 9.56
CA ARG A 49 -3.38 -9.02 10.64
C ARG A 49 -2.12 -8.76 11.44
N GLY A 50 -1.24 -9.76 11.56
CA GLY A 50 -0.01 -9.70 12.34
C GLY A 50 1.23 -9.24 11.57
N LEU A 51 1.11 -8.87 10.29
CA LEU A 51 2.21 -8.46 9.43
C LEU A 51 2.32 -6.92 9.40
N ASP A 52 2.74 -6.34 10.51
CA ASP A 52 2.69 -4.89 10.72
C ASP A 52 3.66 -4.11 9.84
N TYR A 53 4.87 -4.62 9.63
CA TYR A 53 5.85 -3.94 8.78
C TYR A 53 5.49 -4.06 7.29
N LEU A 54 5.02 -5.22 6.86
CA LEU A 54 4.46 -5.38 5.51
C LEU A 54 3.28 -4.43 5.27
N ARG A 55 2.38 -4.31 6.25
CA ARG A 55 1.24 -3.40 6.17
C ARG A 55 1.68 -1.94 6.15
N ALA A 56 2.74 -1.60 6.88
CA ALA A 56 3.36 -0.27 6.83
C ALA A 56 3.95 0.04 5.44
N CYS A 57 4.59 -0.94 4.78
CA CYS A 57 5.06 -0.81 3.40
C CYS A 57 3.91 -0.56 2.42
N ILE A 58 2.82 -1.32 2.53
CA ILE A 58 1.62 -1.14 1.69
C ILE A 58 0.99 0.23 1.93
N ARG A 59 0.87 0.65 3.20
CA ARG A 59 0.31 1.95 3.57
C ARG A 59 1.15 3.09 3.02
N GLU A 60 2.48 2.96 3.03
CA GLU A 60 3.38 3.95 2.44
C GLU A 60 3.28 3.98 0.91
N ALA A 61 3.11 2.83 0.27
CA ALA A 61 2.81 2.78 -1.16
C ALA A 61 1.48 3.47 -1.50
N PHE A 62 0.43 3.28 -0.71
CA PHE A 62 -0.84 3.99 -0.88
C PHE A 62 -0.69 5.52 -0.74
N ARG A 63 0.19 5.98 0.15
CA ARG A 63 0.47 7.40 0.35
C ARG A 63 1.22 8.00 -0.84
N LEU A 64 2.30 7.35 -1.27
CA LEU A 64 3.17 7.83 -2.34
C LEU A 64 2.57 7.63 -3.72
N HIS A 65 1.99 6.45 -3.97
CA HIS A 65 1.54 6.00 -5.29
C HIS A 65 0.04 5.64 -5.24
N PRO A 66 -0.85 6.61 -5.03
CA PRO A 66 -2.28 6.32 -5.02
C PRO A 66 -2.74 5.90 -6.41
N TYR A 67 -3.54 4.83 -6.51
CA TYR A 67 -4.03 4.28 -7.78
C TYR A 67 -4.72 5.32 -8.68
N HIS A 68 -5.40 6.30 -8.09
CA HIS A 68 -5.99 7.42 -8.83
C HIS A 68 -5.53 8.75 -8.22
N PRO A 69 -5.25 9.77 -9.04
CA PRO A 69 -4.80 11.08 -8.56
C PRO A 69 -5.86 11.80 -7.71
N PHE A 70 -7.14 11.51 -7.98
CA PHE A 70 -8.27 12.12 -7.27
C PHE A 70 -9.26 11.07 -6.77
N ASN A 71 -9.96 11.39 -5.68
CA ASN A 71 -11.18 10.68 -5.35
C ASN A 71 -12.28 10.98 -6.38
N PRO A 72 -13.28 10.08 -6.54
CA PRO A 72 -14.44 10.39 -7.39
C PRO A 72 -15.04 11.74 -7.03
N PRO A 73 -15.43 12.56 -8.01
CA PRO A 73 -15.95 13.90 -7.78
C PRO A 73 -17.11 13.91 -6.80
N ARG A 74 -17.14 14.92 -5.93
CA ARG A 74 -18.25 15.20 -5.01
C ARG A 74 -18.99 16.43 -5.51
N VAL A 75 -20.29 16.48 -5.29
CA VAL A 75 -21.12 17.66 -5.61
C VAL A 75 -21.55 18.32 -4.32
N ALA A 76 -21.33 19.63 -4.23
CA ALA A 76 -21.82 20.43 -3.10
C ALA A 76 -23.34 20.49 -3.13
N MET A 77 -23.98 19.97 -2.08
CA MET A 77 -25.46 19.90 -1.99
C MET A 77 -26.09 21.22 -1.55
N ALA A 78 -25.32 22.12 -0.98
CA ALA A 78 -25.68 23.46 -0.55
C ALA A 78 -24.46 24.38 -0.68
N ASP A 79 -24.67 25.68 -0.59
CA ASP A 79 -23.56 26.62 -0.45
C ASP A 79 -22.78 26.32 0.82
N ALA A 80 -21.47 26.33 0.72
CA ALA A 80 -20.56 26.00 1.83
C ALA A 80 -19.31 26.89 1.76
N ALA A 81 -18.53 26.85 2.83
CA ALA A 81 -17.17 27.43 2.84
C ALA A 81 -16.17 26.37 3.26
N VAL A 82 -15.04 26.29 2.55
CA VAL A 82 -13.93 25.40 2.88
C VAL A 82 -12.65 26.24 2.98
N ALA A 83 -12.04 26.25 4.15
CA ALA A 83 -10.84 27.05 4.44
C ALA A 83 -10.99 28.55 4.04
N GLY A 84 -12.18 29.12 4.22
CA GLY A 84 -12.49 30.51 3.87
C GLY A 84 -12.91 30.75 2.41
N PHE A 85 -12.82 29.75 1.55
CA PHE A 85 -13.25 29.84 0.16
C PHE A 85 -14.72 29.47 0.02
N ALA A 86 -15.50 30.27 -0.74
CA ALA A 86 -16.89 29.98 -1.05
C ALA A 86 -16.97 28.80 -2.02
N VAL A 87 -17.83 27.84 -1.71
CA VAL A 87 -18.14 26.68 -2.56
C VAL A 87 -19.66 26.70 -2.83
N PRO A 88 -20.12 27.23 -3.96
CA PRO A 88 -21.53 27.28 -4.30
C PRO A 88 -22.15 25.88 -4.43
N ARG A 89 -23.44 25.78 -4.16
CA ARG A 89 -24.24 24.59 -4.47
C ARG A 89 -24.05 24.17 -5.94
N GLY A 90 -23.86 22.87 -6.17
CA GLY A 90 -23.63 22.31 -7.50
C GLY A 90 -22.15 22.28 -7.91
N SER A 91 -21.25 22.92 -7.16
CA SER A 91 -19.82 22.84 -7.44
C SER A 91 -19.31 21.40 -7.35
N HIS A 92 -18.44 21.01 -8.28
CA HIS A 92 -17.71 19.75 -8.21
C HIS A 92 -16.45 19.92 -7.36
N VAL A 93 -16.31 19.08 -6.35
CA VAL A 93 -15.17 19.06 -5.44
C VAL A 93 -14.32 17.81 -5.72
N LEU A 94 -13.06 18.02 -6.04
CA LEU A 94 -12.06 16.98 -6.26
C LEU A 94 -11.07 16.97 -5.09
N LEU A 95 -10.89 15.80 -4.46
CA LEU A 95 -9.87 15.61 -3.42
C LEU A 95 -8.65 14.97 -4.04
N SER A 96 -7.55 15.71 -4.09
CA SER A 96 -6.28 15.21 -4.63
C SER A 96 -5.60 14.27 -3.65
N ARG A 97 -5.49 13.00 -4.02
CA ARG A 97 -4.76 11.99 -3.24
C ARG A 97 -3.25 12.25 -3.26
N VAL A 98 -2.73 12.64 -4.43
CA VAL A 98 -1.31 12.98 -4.61
C VAL A 98 -0.93 14.17 -3.72
N ALA A 99 -1.71 15.25 -3.77
CA ALA A 99 -1.43 16.42 -2.97
C ALA A 99 -1.48 16.14 -1.46
N LEU A 100 -2.42 15.31 -1.00
CA LEU A 100 -2.50 14.91 0.41
C LEU A 100 -1.32 14.04 0.82
N GLY A 101 -1.04 12.98 0.06
CA GLY A 101 0.00 12.01 0.40
C GLY A 101 1.42 12.55 0.29
N ARG A 102 1.65 13.60 -0.52
CA ARG A 102 2.96 14.20 -0.76
C ARG A 102 3.08 15.63 -0.19
N ASN A 103 2.20 16.02 0.72
CA ASN A 103 2.18 17.36 1.31
C ASN A 103 3.32 17.53 2.34
N PRO A 104 4.30 18.44 2.11
CA PRO A 104 5.40 18.63 3.04
C PRO A 104 4.97 19.26 4.38
N ALA A 105 3.78 19.86 4.45
CA ALA A 105 3.23 20.36 5.72
C ALA A 105 2.69 19.22 6.62
N ALA A 106 2.40 18.04 6.04
CA ALA A 106 1.87 16.89 6.77
C ALA A 106 2.86 15.73 6.90
N TRP A 107 3.87 15.68 6.04
CA TRP A 107 4.82 14.59 5.93
C TRP A 107 6.26 15.11 5.87
N GLU A 108 7.10 14.68 6.79
CA GLU A 108 8.53 14.85 6.71
C GLU A 108 9.07 14.00 5.53
N ASP A 109 9.97 14.54 4.72
CA ASP A 109 10.50 13.90 3.51
C ASP A 109 9.39 13.25 2.69
N PRO A 110 8.44 14.04 2.16
CA PRO A 110 7.17 13.54 1.62
C PRO A 110 7.32 12.64 0.39
N LEU A 111 8.45 12.68 -0.29
CA LEU A 111 8.73 11.86 -1.49
C LEU A 111 9.55 10.60 -1.17
N GLU A 112 10.00 10.44 0.07
CA GLU A 112 10.69 9.23 0.50
C GLU A 112 9.70 8.13 0.90
N PHE A 113 9.99 6.92 0.45
CA PHE A 113 9.32 5.71 0.92
C PHE A 113 9.90 5.31 2.28
N ARG A 114 9.16 5.59 3.34
CA ARG A 114 9.57 5.36 4.73
C ARG A 114 8.43 4.69 5.53
N PRO A 115 8.31 3.35 5.47
CA PRO A 115 7.25 2.60 6.15
C PRO A 115 7.18 2.85 7.66
N GLU A 116 8.32 3.15 8.29
CA GLU A 116 8.46 3.38 9.72
C GLU A 116 7.53 4.47 10.25
N ARG A 117 7.15 5.44 9.42
CA ARG A 117 6.21 6.51 9.79
C ARG A 117 4.80 6.02 10.11
N HIS A 118 4.49 4.80 9.73
CA HIS A 118 3.19 4.16 9.96
C HIS A 118 3.19 3.18 11.12
N LEU A 119 4.35 2.86 11.66
CA LEU A 119 4.45 1.99 12.83
C LEU A 119 4.03 2.74 14.09
N PRO A 120 3.38 2.07 15.04
CA PRO A 120 3.10 2.67 16.34
C PRO A 120 4.43 3.02 17.05
N PRO A 121 4.48 4.07 17.85
CA PRO A 121 5.63 4.35 18.71
C PRO A 121 5.99 3.12 19.53
N ALA A 122 7.27 2.83 19.71
CA ALA A 122 7.78 1.66 20.44
C ALA A 122 7.15 1.50 21.84
N ALA A 123 6.78 2.60 22.49
CA ALA A 123 6.08 2.61 23.77
C ALA A 123 4.62 2.14 23.71
N ALA A 124 3.99 2.13 22.51
CA ALA A 124 2.62 1.65 22.28
C ALA A 124 2.57 0.23 21.72
N ALA A 125 3.70 -0.37 21.43
CA ALA A 125 3.84 -1.74 20.90
C ALA A 125 3.77 -2.80 22.01
N GLY A 126 2.71 -2.79 22.82
CA GLY A 126 2.44 -3.86 23.76
C GLY A 126 1.64 -5.00 23.12
N PRO A 127 1.80 -6.26 23.58
CA PRO A 127 1.06 -7.42 23.05
C PRO A 127 -0.47 -7.36 23.22
N ALA A 128 -0.98 -6.36 23.91
CA ALA A 128 -2.41 -6.14 24.16
C ALA A 128 -3.06 -5.09 23.24
N ALA A 129 -2.30 -4.36 22.43
CA ALA A 129 -2.84 -3.46 21.42
C ALA A 129 -3.23 -4.30 20.20
N GLY A 130 -4.39 -4.91 20.20
CA GLY A 130 -4.95 -5.71 19.10
C GLY A 130 -5.29 -4.90 17.82
N GLY A 131 -4.53 -3.87 17.53
CA GLY A 131 -4.65 -2.99 16.39
C GLY A 131 -3.34 -2.87 15.64
N GLY A 132 -3.02 -3.84 14.80
CA GLY A 132 -1.93 -3.74 13.83
C GLY A 132 -2.10 -2.53 12.90
N VAL A 133 -1.07 -2.22 12.11
CA VAL A 133 -1.08 -1.11 11.16
C VAL A 133 -2.31 -1.14 10.28
N SER A 134 -3.21 -0.18 10.42
CA SER A 134 -4.41 -0.06 9.59
C SER A 134 -4.04 0.47 8.21
N LEU A 135 -4.63 -0.08 7.15
CA LEU A 135 -4.53 0.49 5.80
C LEU A 135 -5.50 1.65 5.55
N SER A 136 -6.48 1.87 6.42
CA SER A 136 -7.28 3.09 6.42
C SER A 136 -6.55 4.22 7.10
N GLU A 137 -6.86 5.46 6.73
CA GLU A 137 -6.22 6.66 7.31
C GLU A 137 -7.21 7.41 8.20
N PRO A 138 -7.10 7.27 9.53
CA PRO A 138 -8.01 7.95 10.45
C PRO A 138 -7.78 9.47 10.52
N ASP A 139 -6.54 9.92 10.30
CA ASP A 139 -6.15 11.33 10.44
C ASP A 139 -6.33 12.15 9.15
N LEU A 140 -6.82 11.50 8.07
CA LEU A 140 -7.09 12.13 6.77
C LEU A 140 -5.86 12.81 6.11
N ARG A 141 -4.64 12.48 6.54
CA ARG A 141 -3.40 12.98 5.93
C ARG A 141 -3.17 12.43 4.53
N PHE A 142 -3.75 11.29 4.21
CA PHE A 142 -3.98 10.77 2.86
C PHE A 142 -5.29 9.98 2.85
N ILE A 143 -5.84 9.66 1.66
CA ILE A 143 -7.17 9.06 1.55
C ILE A 143 -7.17 7.97 0.48
N SER A 144 -6.78 6.74 0.84
CA SER A 144 -6.76 5.61 -0.10
C SER A 144 -8.16 5.04 -0.33
N PHE A 145 -8.91 4.81 0.73
CA PHE A 145 -10.23 4.19 0.68
C PHE A 145 -11.38 5.18 0.82
N SER A 146 -11.10 6.49 0.75
CA SER A 146 -12.07 7.54 1.03
C SER A 146 -12.63 7.45 2.47
N THR A 147 -13.63 8.25 2.80
CA THR A 147 -14.22 8.31 4.15
C THR A 147 -15.67 8.72 4.11
N GLY A 148 -16.35 8.57 5.26
CA GLY A 148 -17.75 8.95 5.45
C GLY A 148 -18.71 8.11 4.61
N ARG A 149 -19.84 8.71 4.23
CA ARG A 149 -20.94 8.04 3.48
C ARG A 149 -20.51 7.49 2.11
N ARG A 150 -19.37 7.91 1.60
CA ARG A 150 -18.79 7.50 0.32
C ARG A 150 -17.44 6.76 0.51
N GLY A 151 -17.18 6.26 1.71
CA GLY A 151 -16.06 5.37 1.96
C GLY A 151 -16.14 4.13 1.06
N CYS A 152 -15.01 3.54 0.76
CA CYS A 152 -14.91 2.35 -0.07
C CYS A 152 -15.63 1.16 0.59
N PRO A 153 -16.64 0.56 -0.03
CA PRO A 153 -17.30 -0.63 0.53
C PRO A 153 -16.38 -1.86 0.53
N GLY A 154 -15.36 -1.87 -0.32
CA GLY A 154 -14.38 -2.94 -0.43
C GLY A 154 -13.17 -2.82 0.50
N LEU A 155 -13.18 -1.91 1.49
CA LEU A 155 -12.02 -1.67 2.38
C LEU A 155 -11.47 -2.97 2.99
N SER A 156 -12.30 -3.78 3.60
CA SER A 156 -11.86 -5.02 4.27
C SER A 156 -11.32 -6.03 3.27
N LEU A 157 -12.04 -6.27 2.19
CA LEU A 157 -11.64 -7.22 1.14
C LEU A 157 -10.39 -6.74 0.40
N GLY A 158 -10.34 -5.47 -0.01
CA GLY A 158 -9.19 -4.90 -0.71
C GLY A 158 -7.93 -4.91 0.14
N THR A 159 -8.06 -4.59 1.43
CA THR A 159 -6.96 -4.70 2.40
C THR A 159 -6.44 -6.14 2.47
N LEU A 160 -7.34 -7.11 2.65
CA LEU A 160 -6.97 -8.50 2.77
C LEU A 160 -6.28 -9.04 1.51
N ILE A 161 -6.84 -8.76 0.34
CA ILE A 161 -6.26 -9.16 -0.96
C ILE A 161 -4.86 -8.57 -1.11
N THR A 162 -4.70 -7.26 -0.90
CA THR A 162 -3.39 -6.58 -1.08
C THR A 162 -2.33 -7.16 -0.14
N VAL A 163 -2.66 -7.31 1.15
CA VAL A 163 -1.73 -7.86 2.15
C VAL A 163 -1.36 -9.30 1.82
N THR A 164 -2.34 -10.16 1.54
CA THR A 164 -2.10 -11.58 1.25
C THR A 164 -1.31 -11.76 -0.04
N LEU A 165 -1.63 -11.00 -1.09
CA LEU A 165 -0.92 -11.04 -2.36
C LEU A 165 0.56 -10.70 -2.17
N LEU A 166 0.85 -9.54 -1.58
CA LEU A 166 2.23 -9.10 -1.39
C LEU A 166 2.98 -10.02 -0.41
N ALA A 167 2.32 -10.46 0.68
CA ALA A 167 2.90 -11.39 1.63
C ALA A 167 3.33 -12.70 0.96
N ARG A 168 2.48 -13.29 0.12
CA ARG A 168 2.79 -14.53 -0.61
C ARG A 168 3.88 -14.35 -1.64
N LEU A 169 3.92 -13.21 -2.34
CA LEU A 169 4.99 -12.89 -3.29
C LEU A 169 6.36 -12.79 -2.57
N VAL A 170 6.42 -12.10 -1.43
CA VAL A 170 7.67 -11.91 -0.67
C VAL A 170 8.04 -13.16 0.14
N GLN A 171 7.08 -13.92 0.66
CA GLN A 171 7.35 -15.20 1.31
C GLN A 171 7.85 -16.24 0.30
N GLY A 172 7.18 -16.34 -0.86
CA GLY A 172 7.45 -17.38 -1.85
C GLY A 172 8.75 -17.19 -2.61
N PHE A 173 9.18 -15.94 -2.81
CA PHE A 173 10.30 -15.67 -3.71
C PHE A 173 11.28 -14.65 -3.13
N SER A 174 12.57 -14.86 -3.42
CA SER A 174 13.58 -13.81 -3.34
C SER A 174 13.56 -13.04 -4.66
N TRP A 175 13.47 -11.74 -4.56
CA TRP A 175 13.37 -10.85 -5.71
C TRP A 175 14.69 -10.17 -5.98
N SER A 176 15.11 -10.10 -7.23
CA SER A 176 16.31 -9.39 -7.67
C SER A 176 16.07 -8.71 -9.00
N LEU A 177 16.89 -7.70 -9.28
CA LEU A 177 16.88 -6.98 -10.55
C LEU A 177 17.44 -7.89 -11.68
N PRO A 178 17.00 -7.69 -12.92
CA PRO A 178 17.61 -8.31 -14.09
C PRO A 178 19.10 -7.92 -14.23
N PRO A 179 19.94 -8.72 -14.91
CA PRO A 179 21.32 -8.35 -15.18
C PRO A 179 21.42 -7.02 -15.92
N GLY A 180 22.32 -6.15 -15.44
CA GLY A 180 22.54 -4.81 -16.03
C GLY A 180 21.53 -3.76 -15.63
N VAL A 181 20.61 -4.07 -14.70
CA VAL A 181 19.67 -3.12 -14.11
C VAL A 181 20.07 -2.86 -12.67
N ASP A 182 20.34 -1.60 -12.32
CA ASP A 182 20.79 -1.22 -10.98
C ASP A 182 19.65 -0.85 -10.04
N ARG A 183 18.49 -0.45 -10.58
CA ARG A 183 17.30 -0.08 -9.82
C ARG A 183 16.03 -0.18 -10.67
N VAL A 184 14.88 -0.29 -10.02
CA VAL A 184 13.58 -0.10 -10.67
C VAL A 184 13.36 1.40 -10.88
N GLU A 185 13.00 1.81 -12.09
CA GLU A 185 12.57 3.17 -12.37
C GLU A 185 11.13 3.38 -11.87
N LEU A 186 11.02 4.20 -10.81
CA LEU A 186 9.73 4.49 -10.16
C LEU A 186 9.01 5.66 -10.85
N ARG A 187 8.76 5.53 -12.15
CA ARG A 187 8.09 6.54 -12.96
C ARG A 187 6.61 6.23 -13.08
N GLU A 188 5.77 7.20 -12.80
CA GLU A 188 4.31 7.09 -12.93
C GLU A 188 3.88 7.30 -14.38
N ALA A 189 2.93 6.51 -14.83
CA ALA A 189 2.27 6.72 -16.12
C ALA A 189 1.40 8.00 -16.06
N PRO A 190 1.42 8.86 -17.10
CA PRO A 190 0.79 10.17 -17.04
C PRO A 190 -0.71 10.16 -16.75
N ALA A 191 -1.40 9.10 -17.14
CA ALA A 191 -2.87 9.04 -17.07
C ALA A 191 -3.41 8.27 -15.88
N SER A 192 -2.66 7.30 -15.30
CA SER A 192 -3.19 6.34 -14.34
C SER A 192 -2.44 6.28 -13.01
N LEU A 193 -1.24 6.86 -12.91
CA LEU A 193 -0.33 6.72 -11.77
C LEU A 193 0.10 5.25 -11.50
N GLU A 194 -0.07 4.35 -12.45
CA GLU A 194 0.57 3.04 -12.47
C GLU A 194 2.05 3.19 -12.80
N LEU A 195 2.84 2.13 -12.62
CA LEU A 195 4.20 2.13 -13.16
C LEU A 195 4.15 2.36 -14.68
N ALA A 196 4.96 3.31 -15.16
CA ALA A 196 4.99 3.65 -16.59
C ALA A 196 5.53 2.50 -17.44
N ASP A 197 6.44 1.74 -16.87
CA ASP A 197 7.03 0.55 -17.48
C ASP A 197 6.70 -0.68 -16.62
N PRO A 198 6.39 -1.84 -17.22
CA PRO A 198 6.11 -3.07 -16.46
C PRO A 198 7.23 -3.42 -15.50
N LEU A 199 6.88 -3.81 -14.26
CA LEU A 199 7.85 -4.26 -13.28
C LEU A 199 8.44 -5.62 -13.68
N VAL A 200 9.70 -5.64 -14.08
CA VAL A 200 10.41 -6.86 -14.46
C VAL A 200 11.45 -7.20 -13.40
N LEU A 201 11.28 -8.34 -12.75
CA LEU A 201 12.16 -8.84 -11.70
C LEU A 201 12.49 -10.33 -11.93
N ARG A 202 13.56 -10.79 -11.32
CA ARG A 202 13.92 -12.22 -11.24
C ARG A 202 13.39 -12.77 -9.93
N ALA A 203 12.60 -13.83 -10.01
CA ALA A 203 12.07 -14.56 -8.87
C ALA A 203 12.86 -15.84 -8.63
N THR A 204 13.38 -16.03 -7.42
CA THR A 204 14.04 -17.28 -6.99
C THR A 204 13.19 -17.88 -5.85
N PRO A 205 12.72 -19.14 -5.99
CA PRO A 205 11.92 -19.79 -4.95
C PRO A 205 12.62 -19.83 -3.58
N ARG A 206 11.86 -19.54 -2.52
CA ARG A 206 12.34 -19.53 -1.12
C ARG A 206 11.78 -20.67 -0.28
N LEU A 207 10.64 -21.21 -0.66
CA LEU A 207 9.92 -22.23 0.08
C LEU A 207 10.22 -23.64 -0.46
N PRO A 208 9.92 -24.70 0.29
CA PRO A 208 9.97 -26.08 -0.21
C PRO A 208 9.11 -26.28 -1.45
N ALA A 209 9.57 -27.08 -2.41
CA ALA A 209 8.97 -27.24 -3.73
C ALA A 209 7.49 -27.64 -3.68
N HIS A 210 7.10 -28.52 -2.74
CA HIS A 210 5.72 -29.01 -2.63
C HIS A 210 4.70 -27.87 -2.38
N LEU A 211 5.11 -26.75 -1.75
CA LEU A 211 4.21 -25.62 -1.50
C LEU A 211 3.85 -24.82 -2.75
N TYR A 212 4.60 -24.96 -3.83
CA TYR A 212 4.26 -24.35 -5.11
C TYR A 212 3.31 -25.21 -5.93
N ASP A 213 3.28 -26.53 -5.69
CA ASP A 213 2.40 -27.47 -6.39
C ASP A 213 0.96 -27.46 -5.83
N GLU A 214 0.80 -27.19 -4.54
CA GLU A 214 -0.51 -27.06 -3.87
C GLU A 214 -1.30 -25.79 -4.28
N ALA A 215 -0.66 -24.85 -4.96
CA ALA A 215 -1.26 -23.62 -5.44
C ALA A 215 -1.99 -23.76 -6.80
N LYS A 216 -2.07 -24.98 -7.33
CA LYS A 216 -2.89 -25.33 -8.50
C LYS A 216 -4.29 -25.74 -8.05
#